data_9ed235f348a7a8ca8429107cfc406f26
#
_entry.id   9ed235f348a7a8ca8429107cfc406f26
#
_cell.length_a   1.000
_cell.length_b   1.000
_cell.length_c   1.000
_cell.angle_alpha   90.00
_cell.angle_beta   90.00
_cell.angle_gamma   90.00
#
_symmetry.space_group_name_H-M   'P 1'
#
loop_
_entity.id
_entity.type
_entity.pdbx_description
1 polymer ?
#
loop_
_entity_poly.entity_id
_entity_poly.type
_entity_poly.pdbx_seq_one_letter_code
_entity_poly.pdbx_strand_id
1 'polypeptide(L)'
;MDAHLPLPKYHQIYLVLREQLREGRFDEGLPGELTLMGQFGVARVTVRRALSQLAEEGLIHREPGRGTRPVSARAQEVQMQAST
;
A
#
# COMPACT_ATOMS: atom_id res chain seq x y z
N MET A 1 23.58 -4.22 15.95
CA MET A 1 23.50 -4.39 15.41
C MET A 1 22.74 -5.08 14.79
N ASP A 2 21.97 -5.18 14.94
CA ASP A 2 21.23 -5.86 14.28
C ASP A 2 20.90 -5.44 12.97
N ALA A 3 21.79 -4.76 12.33
CA ALA A 3 21.71 -4.34 10.98
C ALA A 3 21.51 -5.51 10.05
N HIS A 4 21.83 -6.69 10.52
CA HIS A 4 21.70 -7.86 9.70
C HIS A 4 20.35 -8.55 9.80
N LEU A 5 19.49 -8.12 10.69
CA LEU A 5 18.18 -8.72 10.78
C LEU A 5 17.33 -8.26 9.61
N PRO A 6 16.70 -9.19 8.88
CA PRO A 6 15.88 -8.79 7.76
C PRO A 6 14.61 -8.08 8.22
N LEU A 7 14.10 -7.17 7.41
CA LEU A 7 12.83 -6.56 7.70
C LEU A 7 11.72 -7.59 7.59
N PRO A 8 10.66 -7.46 8.39
CA PRO A 8 9.51 -8.33 8.21
C PRO A 8 8.99 -8.27 6.78
N LYS A 9 8.46 -9.37 6.29
CA LYS A 9 7.99 -9.43 4.93
C LYS A 9 6.96 -8.37 4.61
N TYR A 10 6.02 -8.15 5.52
CA TYR A 10 4.97 -7.15 5.24
C TYR A 10 5.58 -5.76 5.07
N HIS A 11 6.65 -5.47 5.82
CA HIS A 11 7.27 -4.16 5.72
C HIS A 11 8.01 -4.01 4.39
N GLN A 12 8.66 -5.07 3.92
CA GLN A 12 9.31 -5.05 2.62
C GLN A 12 8.29 -4.77 1.52
N ILE A 13 7.13 -5.43 1.60
CA ILE A 13 6.07 -5.24 0.62
C ILE A 13 5.55 -3.80 0.69
N TYR A 14 5.35 -3.31 1.91
CA TYR A 14 4.92 -1.94 2.13
C TYR A 14 5.87 -0.94 1.45
N LEU A 15 7.17 -1.11 1.64
CA LEU A 15 8.15 -0.20 1.05
C LEU A 15 8.12 -0.23 -0.48
N VAL A 16 8.03 -1.43 -1.04
CA VAL A 16 7.97 -1.58 -2.49
C VAL A 16 6.72 -0.92 -3.04
N LEU A 17 5.56 -1.21 -2.45
CA LEU A 17 4.31 -0.66 -2.93
C LEU A 17 4.26 0.86 -2.75
N ARG A 18 4.80 1.36 -1.64
CA ARG A 18 4.84 2.80 -1.41
C ARG A 18 5.64 3.50 -2.51
N GLU A 19 6.77 2.91 -2.87
CA GLU A 19 7.60 3.51 -3.92
C GLU A 19 6.89 3.47 -5.26
N GLN A 20 6.23 2.36 -5.57
CA GLN A 20 5.49 2.24 -6.82
C GLN A 20 4.31 3.21 -6.86
N LEU A 21 3.67 3.45 -5.73
CA LEU A 21 2.62 4.45 -5.66
C LEU A 21 3.16 5.83 -5.98
N ARG A 22 4.33 6.16 -5.45
CA ARG A 22 4.97 7.41 -5.73
C ARG A 22 5.27 7.60 -7.21
N GLU A 23 5.62 6.50 -7.86
CA GLU A 23 5.95 6.52 -9.28
C GLU A 23 4.70 6.56 -10.17
N GLY A 24 3.52 6.48 -9.58
CA GLY A 24 2.29 6.54 -10.34
C GLY A 24 1.94 5.24 -11.05
N ARG A 25 2.47 4.13 -10.59
CA ARG A 25 2.27 2.85 -11.28
C ARG A 25 0.88 2.26 -11.11
N PHE A 26 0.16 2.70 -10.11
CA PHE A 26 -1.14 2.11 -9.81
C PHE A 26 -2.29 3.06 -10.05
N ASP A 27 -2.17 3.91 -11.06
CA ASP A 27 -3.21 4.90 -11.35
C ASP A 27 -4.57 4.26 -11.57
N GLU A 28 -4.58 3.04 -12.11
CA GLU A 28 -5.83 2.33 -12.36
C GLU A 28 -6.22 1.38 -11.24
N GLY A 29 -5.47 1.39 -10.16
CA GLY A 29 -5.74 0.52 -9.03
C GLY A 29 -4.58 -0.42 -8.75
N LEU A 30 -4.51 -0.90 -7.52
CA LEU A 30 -3.47 -1.85 -7.14
C LEU A 30 -3.89 -3.26 -7.55
N PRO A 31 -2.90 -4.15 -7.77
CA PRO A 31 -3.23 -5.56 -7.98
C PRO A 31 -3.99 -6.12 -6.79
N GLY A 32 -4.81 -7.14 -7.03
CA GLY A 32 -5.55 -7.77 -5.96
C GLY A 32 -4.67 -8.55 -5.01
N GLU A 33 -5.25 -8.96 -3.90
CA GLU A 33 -4.50 -9.68 -2.87
C GLU A 33 -3.86 -10.96 -3.42
N LEU A 34 -4.60 -11.72 -4.21
CA LEU A 34 -4.07 -12.95 -4.77
C LEU A 34 -2.86 -12.69 -5.68
N THR A 35 -2.95 -11.65 -6.48
CA THR A 35 -1.85 -11.28 -7.35
C THR A 35 -0.62 -10.89 -6.53
N LEU A 36 -0.83 -10.09 -5.49
CA LEU A 36 0.28 -9.67 -4.64
C LEU A 36 0.89 -10.84 -3.88
N MET A 37 0.05 -11.78 -3.43
CA MET A 37 0.55 -12.99 -2.80
C MET A 37 1.50 -13.74 -3.75
N GLY A 38 1.12 -13.84 -5.01
CA GLY A 38 1.94 -14.52 -6.00
C GLY A 38 3.22 -13.75 -6.31
N GLN A 39 3.12 -12.43 -6.44
CA GLN A 39 4.28 -11.61 -6.76
C GLN A 39 5.35 -11.65 -5.66
N PHE A 40 4.91 -11.63 -4.41
CA PHE A 40 5.85 -11.56 -3.30
C PHE A 40 6.08 -12.91 -2.63
N GLY A 41 5.32 -13.92 -3.01
CA GLY A 41 5.50 -15.24 -2.44
C GLY A 41 5.17 -15.30 -0.96
N VAL A 42 4.07 -14.67 -0.55
CA VAL A 42 3.69 -14.57 0.85
C VAL A 42 2.22 -14.92 1.03
N ALA A 43 1.83 -15.13 2.28
CA ALA A 43 0.45 -15.43 2.61
C ALA A 43 -0.42 -14.16 2.57
N ARG A 44 -1.73 -14.37 2.51
CA ARG A 44 -2.67 -13.25 2.42
C ARG A 44 -2.55 -12.30 3.60
N VAL A 45 -2.37 -12.83 4.80
CA VAL A 45 -2.29 -11.98 5.99
C VAL A 45 -1.12 -11.01 5.89
N THR A 46 -0.03 -11.43 5.28
CA THR A 46 1.14 -10.59 5.10
C THR A 46 0.85 -9.45 4.13
N VAL A 47 0.17 -9.78 3.01
CA VAL A 47 -0.23 -8.75 2.03
C VAL A 47 -1.18 -7.76 2.69
N ARG A 48 -2.17 -8.27 3.41
CA ARG A 48 -3.17 -7.41 4.05
C ARG A 48 -2.55 -6.47 5.06
N ARG A 49 -1.55 -6.94 5.79
CA ARG A 49 -0.88 -6.11 6.78
C ARG A 49 -0.15 -4.95 6.09
N ALA A 50 0.51 -5.23 4.98
CA ALA A 50 1.18 -4.18 4.22
C ALA A 50 0.19 -3.16 3.68
N LEU A 51 -0.92 -3.65 3.12
CA LEU A 51 -1.95 -2.76 2.59
C LEU A 51 -2.59 -1.92 3.69
N SER A 52 -2.80 -2.52 4.86
CA SER A 52 -3.37 -1.78 5.98
C SER A 52 -2.48 -0.62 6.40
N GLN A 53 -1.19 -0.84 6.41
CA GLN A 53 -0.26 0.24 6.77
C GLN A 53 -0.32 1.37 5.74
N LEU A 54 -0.37 1.03 4.46
CA LEU A 54 -0.50 2.05 3.42
C LEU A 54 -1.81 2.82 3.57
N ALA A 55 -2.88 2.13 3.91
CA ALA A 55 -4.17 2.77 4.11
C ALA A 55 -4.16 3.70 5.32
N GLU A 56 -3.50 3.27 6.40
CA GLU A 56 -3.39 4.10 7.59
C GLU A 56 -2.62 5.38 7.31
N GLU A 57 -1.70 5.33 6.38
CA GLU A 57 -0.92 6.51 6.01
C GLU A 57 -1.64 7.37 4.97
N GLY A 58 -2.83 6.95 4.56
CA GLY A 58 -3.61 7.72 3.61
C GLY A 58 -3.13 7.62 2.17
N LEU A 59 -2.32 6.61 1.86
CA LEU A 59 -1.78 6.44 0.52
C LEU A 59 -2.69 5.65 -0.39
N ILE A 60 -3.51 4.79 0.17
CA ILE A 60 -4.48 4.00 -0.59
C ILE A 60 -5.80 3.96 0.17
N HIS A 61 -6.86 3.61 -0.55
CA HIS A 61 -8.14 3.37 0.08
C HIS A 61 -8.82 2.21 -0.64
N ARG A 62 -9.68 1.50 0.07
CA ARG A 62 -10.41 0.38 -0.49
C ARG A 62 -11.79 0.85 -0.92
N GLU A 63 -12.17 0.43 -2.12
CA GLU A 63 -13.50 0.75 -2.63
C GLU A 63 -14.27 -0.55 -2.75
N PRO A 64 -15.37 -0.70 -2.00
CA PRO A 64 -16.14 -1.95 -2.10
C PRO A 64 -16.52 -2.25 -3.55
N GLY A 65 -16.24 -3.45 -3.98
CA GLY A 65 -16.54 -3.88 -5.34
C GLY A 65 -15.59 -3.38 -6.39
N ARG A 66 -14.65 -2.51 -6.05
CA ARG A 66 -13.71 -1.96 -7.02
C ARG A 66 -12.24 -2.19 -6.69
N GLY A 67 -11.98 -2.79 -5.54
CA GLY A 67 -10.61 -3.08 -5.13
C GLY A 67 -9.95 -1.93 -4.41
N THR A 68 -8.63 -1.90 -4.45
CA THR A 68 -7.84 -0.90 -3.73
C THR A 68 -7.29 0.11 -4.72
N ARG A 69 -7.41 1.38 -4.38
CA ARG A 69 -6.96 2.45 -5.26
C ARG A 69 -6.05 3.42 -4.52
N PRO A 70 -5.10 4.03 -5.24
CA PRO A 70 -4.27 5.05 -4.61
C PRO A 70 -5.09 6.32 -4.34
N VAL A 71 -4.74 7.00 -3.27
CA VAL A 71 -5.31 8.30 -2.96
C VAL A 71 -4.50 9.33 -3.73
N SER A 72 -5.16 10.17 -4.53
CA SER A 72 -4.44 11.15 -5.33
C SER A 72 -3.82 12.23 -4.45
N ALA A 73 -2.74 12.82 -4.92
CA ALA A 73 -2.09 13.90 -4.19
C ALA A 73 -3.08 15.03 -3.92
N ARG A 74 -3.95 15.29 -4.89
CA ARG A 74 -4.93 16.36 -4.72
C ARG A 74 -5.92 16.05 -3.61
N ALA A 75 -6.36 14.78 -3.53
CA ALA A 75 -7.28 14.38 -2.46
C ALA A 75 -6.60 14.49 -1.11
N GLN A 76 -5.32 14.15 -1.04
CA GLN A 76 -4.57 14.28 0.20
C GLN A 76 -4.45 15.73 0.64
N GLU A 77 -4.22 16.64 -0.29
CA GLU A 77 -4.15 18.05 0.03
C GLU A 77 -5.49 18.54 0.59
N VAL A 78 -6.58 18.13 -0.02
CA VAL A 78 -7.90 18.52 0.45
C VAL A 78 -8.14 18.00 1.86
N GLN A 79 -7.75 16.77 2.13
CA GLN A 79 -7.90 16.20 3.46
C GLN A 79 -7.07 16.96 4.49
N MET A 80 -5.87 17.35 4.14
CA MET A 80 -5.02 18.10 5.05
C MET A 80 -5.64 19.44 5.38
N GLN A 81 -6.21 20.12 4.40
CA GLN A 81 -6.86 21.38 4.62
C GLN A 81 -8.10 21.22 5.48
N ALA A 82 -8.83 20.15 5.26
CA ALA A 82 -10.06 19.92 6.02
C ALA A 82 -9.77 19.63 7.48
N SER A 83 -8.59 19.11 7.79
CA SER A 83 -8.29 18.74 9.16
C SER A 83 -7.79 19.91 9.99
N THR A 84 -7.61 21.04 9.39
CA THR A 84 -7.24 22.25 10.14
C THR A 84 -8.47 23.09 10.46
#